data_5c61ca3e8896e7212ec025c371873ec5
#
_entry.id   5c61ca3e8896e7212ec025c371873ec5
#
_cell.length_a   1.000
_cell.length_b   1.000
_cell.length_c   1.000
_cell.angle_alpha   90.00
_cell.angle_beta   90.00
_cell.angle_gamma   90.00
#
_symmetry.space_group_name_H-M   'P 1'
#
loop_
_entity.id
_entity.type
_entity.pdbx_description
1 polymer ?
#
loop_
_entity_poly.entity_id
_entity_poly.type
_entity_poly.pdbx_seq_one_letter_code
_entity_poly.pdbx_strand_id
1 'polypeptide(L)'
;MKNFNFKSALNAKEATKLASGRATFLAGGMTLLPAIKLRLAAYSDLINIKKIKALSGIKVSSKSLRIGATTTHAEVAASKEVGKSIPSLAVLAEGIGDPQVRNRGTIGGSIANNDPAADYPSACLALNAIIHTSKRKIPADKFFKGMFETDLKKGELIETIEFEVAEKSAYAKFPNPASRYAIVGVYVAKLKKEIRVAVTGVESCVFRCKKLEESLSSNFSPSAIDNVNISSKGFNTDILCLKYLRKV
;
A
#
# COMPACT_ATOMS: atom_id res chain seq x y z
N MET A 1 13.30 -20.88 14.89
CA MET A 1 13.35 -20.34 13.52
C MET A 1 14.07 -21.39 12.65
N LYS A 2 13.59 -21.68 11.44
CA LYS A 2 14.31 -22.57 10.52
C LYS A 2 15.52 -21.82 9.94
N ASN A 3 16.59 -22.54 9.62
CA ASN A 3 17.77 -21.95 9.00
C ASN A 3 17.46 -21.43 7.59
N PHE A 4 18.10 -20.33 7.23
CA PHE A 4 18.05 -19.73 5.90
C PHE A 4 19.41 -19.10 5.57
N ASN A 5 19.71 -18.96 4.29
CA ASN A 5 20.86 -18.19 3.85
C ASN A 5 20.48 -16.71 3.72
N PHE A 6 21.38 -15.84 4.13
CA PHE A 6 21.22 -14.39 3.96
C PHE A 6 22.14 -13.92 2.83
N LYS A 7 21.54 -13.31 1.80
CA LYS A 7 22.24 -12.79 0.63
C LYS A 7 21.94 -11.31 0.46
N SER A 8 22.93 -10.49 0.10
CA SER A 8 22.73 -9.08 -0.22
C SER A 8 22.93 -8.87 -1.71
N ALA A 9 21.93 -8.33 -2.38
CA ALA A 9 22.02 -7.97 -3.79
C ALA A 9 22.48 -6.51 -3.97
N LEU A 10 23.32 -6.26 -4.98
CA LEU A 10 23.84 -4.94 -5.31
C LEU A 10 22.93 -4.15 -6.25
N ASN A 11 22.09 -4.84 -7.02
CA ASN A 11 21.12 -4.25 -7.95
C ASN A 11 19.90 -5.16 -8.15
N ALA A 12 18.85 -4.63 -8.79
CA ALA A 12 17.59 -5.34 -9.02
C ALA A 12 17.77 -6.60 -9.87
N LYS A 13 18.63 -6.57 -10.88
CA LYS A 13 18.90 -7.72 -11.76
C LYS A 13 19.54 -8.89 -10.98
N GLU A 14 20.49 -8.59 -10.11
CA GLU A 14 21.09 -9.59 -9.23
C GLU A 14 20.06 -10.13 -8.22
N ALA A 15 19.25 -9.25 -7.59
CA ALA A 15 18.20 -9.66 -6.68
C ALA A 15 17.25 -10.68 -7.32
N THR A 16 16.77 -10.38 -8.53
CA THR A 16 15.86 -11.28 -9.26
C THR A 16 16.53 -12.60 -9.67
N LYS A 17 17.82 -12.57 -10.02
CA LYS A 17 18.60 -13.79 -10.32
C LYS A 17 18.73 -14.69 -9.09
N LEU A 18 18.91 -14.10 -7.90
CA LEU A 18 19.01 -14.85 -6.64
C LEU A 18 17.64 -15.40 -6.17
N ALA A 19 16.52 -14.86 -6.66
CA ALA A 19 15.18 -15.21 -6.24
C ALA A 19 14.65 -16.51 -6.88
N SER A 20 15.37 -17.61 -6.65
CA SER A 20 15.03 -18.96 -7.13
C SER A 20 14.52 -19.84 -6.00
N GLY A 21 13.84 -20.93 -6.32
CA GLY A 21 13.39 -21.90 -5.34
C GLY A 21 12.43 -21.30 -4.30
N ARG A 22 12.79 -21.38 -3.02
CA ARG A 22 12.04 -20.84 -1.87
C ARG A 22 12.68 -19.55 -1.32
N ALA A 23 13.36 -18.79 -2.17
CA ALA A 23 13.91 -17.50 -1.80
C ALA A 23 12.83 -16.42 -1.75
N THR A 24 13.03 -15.39 -0.91
CA THR A 24 12.17 -14.20 -0.85
C THR A 24 12.98 -12.93 -0.65
N PHE A 25 12.43 -11.78 -1.07
CA PHE A 25 13.06 -10.49 -0.88
C PHE A 25 12.85 -9.95 0.54
N LEU A 26 13.90 -9.39 1.11
CA LEU A 26 13.88 -8.71 2.41
C LEU A 26 14.15 -7.22 2.22
N ALA A 27 13.13 -6.39 2.41
CA ALA A 27 13.21 -4.94 2.49
C ALA A 27 13.26 -4.46 3.95
N GLY A 28 12.16 -3.93 4.48
CA GLY A 28 12.04 -3.48 5.87
C GLY A 28 12.00 -4.61 6.90
N GLY A 29 11.45 -5.75 6.54
CA GLY A 29 11.36 -6.95 7.37
C GLY A 29 10.26 -6.92 8.43
N MET A 30 9.43 -5.86 8.50
CA MET A 30 8.48 -5.65 9.60
C MET A 30 7.33 -6.67 9.64
N THR A 31 7.00 -7.30 8.53
CA THR A 31 6.05 -8.44 8.45
C THR A 31 6.78 -9.76 8.28
N LEU A 32 7.76 -9.81 7.38
CA LEU A 32 8.45 -11.04 7.01
C LEU A 32 9.21 -11.68 8.19
N LEU A 33 9.97 -10.89 8.96
CA LEU A 33 10.77 -11.44 10.06
C LEU A 33 9.90 -11.95 11.22
N PRO A 34 8.84 -11.26 11.66
CA PRO A 34 7.87 -11.83 12.60
C PRO A 34 7.24 -13.14 12.11
N ALA A 35 6.81 -13.22 10.84
CA ALA A 35 6.25 -14.44 10.27
C ALA A 35 7.23 -15.62 10.31
N ILE A 36 8.51 -15.39 10.03
CA ILE A 36 9.56 -16.41 10.13
C ILE A 36 9.81 -16.81 11.58
N LYS A 37 9.85 -15.84 12.51
CA LYS A 37 10.05 -16.09 13.96
C LYS A 37 8.91 -16.94 14.51
N LEU A 38 7.69 -16.66 14.14
CA LEU A 38 6.48 -17.40 14.54
C LEU A 38 6.30 -18.71 13.76
N ARG A 39 7.20 -19.06 12.85
CA ARG A 39 7.15 -20.26 11.99
C ARG A 39 5.94 -20.31 11.04
N LEU A 40 5.31 -19.17 10.79
CA LEU A 40 4.21 -19.03 9.82
C LEU A 40 4.73 -19.05 8.37
N ALA A 41 6.00 -18.69 8.17
CA ALA A 41 6.67 -18.74 6.87
C ALA A 41 8.07 -19.36 7.01
N ALA A 42 8.52 -20.04 5.95
CA ALA A 42 9.87 -20.62 5.88
C ALA A 42 10.44 -20.48 4.46
N TYR A 43 11.63 -19.88 4.37
CA TYR A 43 12.33 -19.63 3.13
C TYR A 43 13.72 -20.26 3.19
N SER A 44 14.28 -20.65 2.03
CA SER A 44 15.67 -21.12 1.93
C SER A 44 16.66 -19.96 1.97
N ASP A 45 16.27 -18.83 1.38
CA ASP A 45 17.13 -17.66 1.22
C ASP A 45 16.35 -16.38 1.47
N LEU A 46 16.95 -15.44 2.20
CA LEU A 46 16.51 -14.06 2.34
C LEU A 46 17.43 -13.15 1.53
N ILE A 47 16.88 -12.51 0.50
CA ILE A 47 17.62 -11.62 -0.40
C ILE A 47 17.42 -10.19 0.06
N ASN A 48 18.40 -9.61 0.71
CA ASN A 48 18.38 -8.23 1.16
C ASN A 48 18.47 -7.28 -0.05
N ILE A 49 17.41 -6.48 -0.23
CA ILE A 49 17.30 -5.47 -1.28
C ILE A 49 17.40 -4.04 -0.76
N LYS A 50 17.45 -3.85 0.56
CA LYS A 50 17.43 -2.53 1.21
C LYS A 50 18.60 -1.64 0.78
N LYS A 51 19.74 -2.21 0.42
CA LYS A 51 20.95 -1.47 0.02
C LYS A 51 20.96 -1.08 -1.46
N ILE A 52 19.98 -1.51 -2.26
CA ILE A 52 19.90 -1.17 -3.69
C ILE A 52 19.39 0.26 -3.84
N LYS A 53 20.30 1.22 -4.03
CA LYS A 53 19.98 2.65 -4.12
C LYS A 53 18.90 2.97 -5.18
N ALA A 54 18.88 2.26 -6.30
CA ALA A 54 17.92 2.45 -7.37
C ALA A 54 16.47 2.13 -6.97
N LEU A 55 16.25 1.36 -5.88
CA LEU A 55 14.93 1.01 -5.35
C LEU A 55 14.43 1.99 -4.28
N SER A 56 15.18 3.02 -3.93
CA SER A 56 14.83 4.02 -2.92
C SER A 56 14.74 5.41 -3.52
N GLY A 57 14.01 6.28 -2.84
CA GLY A 57 13.89 7.69 -3.18
C GLY A 57 12.54 8.06 -3.77
N ILE A 58 12.34 9.35 -3.91
CA ILE A 58 11.09 9.98 -4.32
C ILE A 58 11.38 10.90 -5.49
N LYS A 59 10.57 10.83 -6.55
CA LYS A 59 10.69 11.66 -7.74
C LYS A 59 9.32 12.20 -8.13
N VAL A 60 9.24 13.50 -8.34
CA VAL A 60 8.00 14.21 -8.72
C VAL A 60 8.10 14.67 -10.17
N SER A 61 7.00 14.56 -10.88
CA SER A 61 6.73 15.23 -12.14
C SER A 61 5.44 16.05 -12.03
N SER A 62 5.10 16.82 -13.06
CA SER A 62 3.84 17.59 -13.06
C SER A 62 2.56 16.73 -12.99
N LYS A 63 2.65 15.45 -13.30
CA LYS A 63 1.49 14.54 -13.38
C LYS A 63 1.59 13.31 -12.49
N SER A 64 2.78 12.96 -12.01
CA SER A 64 3.00 11.75 -11.22
C SER A 64 4.04 11.93 -10.13
N LEU A 65 3.85 11.17 -9.05
CA LEU A 65 4.78 10.99 -7.96
C LEU A 65 5.27 9.54 -7.99
N ARG A 66 6.58 9.34 -8.11
CA ARG A 66 7.21 8.01 -8.10
C ARG A 66 7.96 7.79 -6.81
N ILE A 67 7.70 6.67 -6.15
CA ILE A 67 8.34 6.27 -4.89
C ILE A 67 9.00 4.91 -5.09
N GLY A 68 10.29 4.82 -4.82
CA GLY A 68 11.03 3.56 -4.88
C GLY A 68 10.55 2.57 -3.83
N ALA A 69 10.52 1.30 -4.17
CA ALA A 69 9.92 0.24 -3.34
C ALA A 69 10.54 0.08 -1.95
N THR A 70 11.83 0.41 -1.78
CA THR A 70 12.53 0.33 -0.49
C THR A 70 12.50 1.63 0.32
N THR A 71 11.83 2.68 -0.17
CA THR A 71 11.60 3.92 0.58
C THR A 71 10.75 3.61 1.81
N THR A 72 11.22 4.04 2.97
CA THR A 72 10.56 3.76 4.26
C THR A 72 9.32 4.62 4.46
N HIS A 73 8.40 4.17 5.33
CA HIS A 73 7.22 4.96 5.66
C HIS A 73 7.60 6.33 6.26
N ALA A 74 8.67 6.38 7.08
CA ALA A 74 9.17 7.62 7.65
C ALA A 74 9.68 8.58 6.56
N GLU A 75 10.40 8.09 5.55
CA GLU A 75 10.85 8.90 4.42
C GLU A 75 9.68 9.44 3.60
N VAL A 76 8.64 8.63 3.36
CA VAL A 76 7.43 9.09 2.65
C VAL A 76 6.71 10.17 3.46
N ALA A 77 6.50 9.95 4.76
CA ALA A 77 5.82 10.90 5.65
C ALA A 77 6.54 12.25 5.76
N ALA A 78 7.88 12.21 5.85
CA ALA A 78 8.70 13.41 6.02
C ALA A 78 9.06 14.13 4.71
N SER A 79 8.74 13.55 3.55
CA SER A 79 9.11 14.12 2.25
C SER A 79 8.34 15.39 1.93
N LYS A 80 9.07 16.48 1.68
CA LYS A 80 8.49 17.74 1.21
C LYS A 80 7.83 17.59 -0.16
N GLU A 81 8.38 16.74 -1.01
CA GLU A 81 7.87 16.44 -2.35
C GLU A 81 6.51 15.75 -2.27
N VAL A 82 6.38 14.74 -1.38
CA VAL A 82 5.10 14.06 -1.13
C VAL A 82 4.09 15.04 -0.53
N GLY A 83 4.50 15.78 0.51
CA GLY A 83 3.64 16.75 1.18
C GLY A 83 3.11 17.86 0.26
N LYS A 84 3.87 18.24 -0.77
CA LYS A 84 3.43 19.23 -1.78
C LYS A 84 2.55 18.62 -2.87
N SER A 85 2.85 17.39 -3.31
CA SER A 85 2.18 16.77 -4.47
C SER A 85 0.93 16.00 -4.08
N ILE A 86 0.99 15.22 -2.99
CA ILE A 86 -0.09 14.37 -2.49
C ILE A 86 -0.05 14.38 -0.95
N PRO A 87 -0.50 15.47 -0.29
CA PRO A 87 -0.43 15.61 1.18
C PRO A 87 -1.06 14.43 1.93
N SER A 88 -2.17 13.91 1.43
CA SER A 88 -2.88 12.77 2.00
C SER A 88 -2.04 11.48 2.04
N LEU A 89 -1.08 11.30 1.13
CA LEU A 89 -0.17 10.17 1.14
C LEU A 89 0.89 10.29 2.25
N ALA A 90 1.34 11.51 2.55
CA ALA A 90 2.23 11.78 3.69
C ALA A 90 1.50 11.49 5.02
N VAL A 91 0.27 11.97 5.16
CA VAL A 91 -0.60 11.71 6.34
C VAL A 91 -0.85 10.22 6.51
N LEU A 92 -1.16 9.50 5.42
CA LEU A 92 -1.31 8.05 5.45
C LEU A 92 -0.05 7.37 5.98
N ALA A 93 1.11 7.72 5.42
CA ALA A 93 2.40 7.13 5.81
C ALA A 93 2.75 7.39 7.28
N GLU A 94 2.47 8.60 7.79
CA GLU A 94 2.66 8.98 9.19
C GLU A 94 1.77 8.17 10.14
N GLY A 95 0.56 7.80 9.70
CA GLY A 95 -0.39 6.97 10.44
C GLY A 95 -0.04 5.48 10.52
N ILE A 96 1.01 5.00 9.85
CA ILE A 96 1.38 3.57 9.86
C ILE A 96 2.17 3.21 11.12
N GLY A 97 1.66 2.25 11.89
CA GLY A 97 2.37 1.67 13.03
C GLY A 97 2.94 2.71 14.01
N ASP A 98 4.07 2.38 14.60
CA ASP A 98 4.86 3.26 15.45
C ASP A 98 6.11 3.80 14.71
N PRO A 99 6.90 4.70 15.32
CA PRO A 99 8.12 5.23 14.70
C PRO A 99 9.15 4.15 14.35
N GLN A 100 9.25 3.06 15.13
CA GLN A 100 10.18 1.97 14.86
C GLN A 100 9.77 1.21 13.58
N VAL A 101 8.47 0.93 13.43
CA VAL A 101 7.90 0.33 12.23
C VAL A 101 8.13 1.25 11.03
N ARG A 102 7.83 2.54 11.15
CA ARG A 102 7.97 3.49 10.03
C ARG A 102 9.41 3.66 9.54
N ASN A 103 10.38 3.62 10.43
CA ASN A 103 11.81 3.73 10.06
C ASN A 103 12.36 2.46 9.39
N ARG A 104 11.64 1.36 9.41
CA ARG A 104 12.06 0.07 8.82
C ARG A 104 11.16 -0.38 7.68
N GLY A 105 9.85 -0.34 7.90
CA GLY A 105 8.84 -0.75 6.92
C GLY A 105 8.92 0.12 5.66
N THR A 106 8.64 -0.48 4.50
CA THR A 106 8.78 0.16 3.19
C THR A 106 7.46 0.10 2.41
N ILE A 107 7.23 1.07 1.54
CA ILE A 107 6.03 1.10 0.71
C ILE A 107 5.90 -0.16 -0.16
N GLY A 108 6.98 -0.59 -0.82
CA GLY A 108 6.97 -1.81 -1.64
C GLY A 108 6.74 -3.06 -0.83
N GLY A 109 7.31 -3.15 0.40
CA GLY A 109 7.06 -4.27 1.31
C GLY A 109 5.60 -4.34 1.75
N SER A 110 4.98 -3.20 2.04
CA SER A 110 3.56 -3.12 2.43
C SER A 110 2.64 -3.62 1.32
N ILE A 111 2.78 -3.11 0.08
CA ILE A 111 1.91 -3.53 -1.02
C ILE A 111 2.19 -4.96 -1.51
N ALA A 112 3.46 -5.43 -1.43
CA ALA A 112 3.79 -6.81 -1.77
C ALA A 112 3.18 -7.83 -0.79
N ASN A 113 3.09 -7.46 0.49
CA ASN A 113 2.46 -8.29 1.52
C ASN A 113 0.93 -8.32 1.38
N ASN A 114 0.32 -7.25 0.89
CA ASN A 114 -1.12 -7.09 0.72
C ASN A 114 -1.94 -7.56 1.93
N ASP A 115 -1.56 -7.08 3.13
CA ASP A 115 -2.38 -7.26 4.31
C ASP A 115 -3.71 -6.53 4.13
N PRO A 116 -4.88 -7.17 4.38
CA PRO A 116 -6.19 -6.52 4.25
C PRO A 116 -6.34 -5.22 5.03
N ALA A 117 -5.62 -5.07 6.14
CA ALA A 117 -5.65 -3.89 6.99
C ALA A 117 -4.51 -2.89 6.72
N ALA A 118 -3.72 -3.11 5.66
CA ALA A 118 -2.65 -2.18 5.29
C ALA A 118 -3.22 -0.91 4.64
N ASP A 119 -2.57 0.22 4.91
CA ASP A 119 -3.01 1.55 4.45
C ASP A 119 -2.72 1.81 2.97
N TYR A 120 -1.48 1.54 2.50
CA TYR A 120 -1.04 1.86 1.13
C TYR A 120 -1.85 1.24 -0.01
N PRO A 121 -2.42 0.03 0.10
CA PRO A 121 -3.27 -0.49 -0.97
C PRO A 121 -4.44 0.44 -1.32
N SER A 122 -5.06 1.12 -0.33
CA SER A 122 -6.12 2.11 -0.58
C SER A 122 -5.62 3.32 -1.37
N ALA A 123 -4.44 3.84 -1.03
CA ALA A 123 -3.81 4.92 -1.79
C ALA A 123 -3.47 4.48 -3.23
N CYS A 124 -2.98 3.24 -3.40
CA CYS A 124 -2.67 2.72 -4.74
C CYS A 124 -3.92 2.67 -5.64
N LEU A 125 -5.06 2.21 -5.12
CA LEU A 125 -6.30 2.17 -5.89
C LEU A 125 -6.87 3.57 -6.16
N ALA A 126 -6.95 4.42 -5.12
CA ALA A 126 -7.55 5.74 -5.24
C ALA A 126 -6.73 6.70 -6.10
N LEU A 127 -5.41 6.64 -6.04
CA LEU A 127 -4.50 7.48 -6.82
C LEU A 127 -4.10 6.84 -8.16
N ASN A 128 -4.85 5.85 -8.64
CA ASN A 128 -4.63 5.20 -9.93
C ASN A 128 -3.18 4.76 -10.15
N ALA A 129 -2.58 4.13 -9.13
CA ALA A 129 -1.17 3.84 -9.15
C ALA A 129 -0.79 2.78 -10.19
N ILE A 130 0.43 2.89 -10.70
CA ILE A 130 1.09 1.88 -11.52
C ILE A 130 2.26 1.30 -10.72
N ILE A 131 2.23 0.00 -10.51
CA ILE A 131 3.30 -0.75 -9.86
C ILE A 131 4.31 -1.18 -10.92
N HIS A 132 5.49 -0.60 -10.89
CA HIS A 132 6.59 -0.97 -11.77
C HIS A 132 7.38 -2.10 -11.12
N THR A 133 7.49 -3.20 -11.83
CA THR A 133 8.24 -4.37 -11.40
C THR A 133 9.46 -4.61 -12.29
N SER A 134 10.32 -5.52 -11.89
CA SER A 134 11.47 -5.98 -12.68
C SER A 134 11.09 -6.61 -14.03
N LYS A 135 9.79 -6.89 -14.26
CA LYS A 135 9.30 -7.56 -15.48
C LYS A 135 8.28 -6.74 -16.27
N ARG A 136 7.43 -5.96 -15.59
CA ARG A 136 6.28 -5.30 -16.20
C ARG A 136 5.73 -4.16 -15.35
N LYS A 137 4.77 -3.44 -15.90
CA LYS A 137 3.96 -2.44 -15.21
C LYS A 137 2.58 -3.02 -14.94
N ILE A 138 2.10 -2.92 -13.71
CA ILE A 138 0.82 -3.47 -13.30
C ILE A 138 -0.03 -2.32 -12.73
N PRO A 139 -1.19 -2.00 -13.32
CA PRO A 139 -2.15 -1.08 -12.71
C PRO A 139 -2.61 -1.59 -11.34
N ALA A 140 -2.78 -0.69 -10.38
CA ALA A 140 -3.21 -1.05 -9.03
C ALA A 140 -4.53 -1.83 -9.00
N ASP A 141 -5.48 -1.47 -9.89
CA ASP A 141 -6.77 -2.17 -10.04
C ASP A 141 -6.61 -3.67 -10.42
N LYS A 142 -5.44 -4.08 -10.90
CA LYS A 142 -5.12 -5.47 -11.26
C LYS A 142 -4.10 -6.12 -10.34
N PHE A 143 -3.53 -5.37 -9.40
CA PHE A 143 -2.41 -5.83 -8.58
C PHE A 143 -2.85 -6.62 -7.35
N PHE A 144 -3.83 -6.12 -6.61
CA PHE A 144 -4.33 -6.73 -5.38
C PHE A 144 -5.37 -7.80 -5.71
N LYS A 145 -5.16 -9.06 -5.27
CA LYS A 145 -6.00 -10.21 -5.66
C LYS A 145 -6.84 -10.75 -4.51
N GLY A 146 -6.32 -10.73 -3.31
CA GLY A 146 -6.98 -11.30 -2.13
C GLY A 146 -6.11 -11.12 -0.89
N MET A 147 -6.48 -11.75 0.20
CA MET A 147 -5.76 -11.68 1.47
C MET A 147 -4.34 -12.23 1.29
N PHE A 148 -3.32 -11.37 1.48
CA PHE A 148 -1.91 -11.69 1.27
C PHE A 148 -1.57 -12.18 -0.15
N GLU A 149 -2.40 -11.84 -1.13
CA GLU A 149 -2.24 -12.25 -2.52
C GLU A 149 -2.17 -11.06 -3.47
N THR A 150 -1.18 -11.06 -4.35
CA THR A 150 -0.96 -10.04 -5.38
C THR A 150 -0.73 -10.69 -6.74
N ASP A 151 -0.74 -9.89 -7.83
CA ASP A 151 -0.43 -10.36 -9.18
C ASP A 151 1.08 -10.56 -9.43
N LEU A 152 1.94 -10.42 -8.41
CA LEU A 152 3.38 -10.67 -8.54
C LEU A 152 3.65 -12.12 -8.88
N LYS A 153 4.51 -12.33 -9.86
CA LYS A 153 5.01 -13.67 -10.20
C LYS A 153 6.22 -14.01 -9.36
N LYS A 154 6.51 -15.30 -9.23
CA LYS A 154 7.67 -15.76 -8.46
C LYS A 154 8.96 -15.08 -8.94
N GLY A 155 9.71 -14.52 -7.99
CA GLY A 155 10.93 -13.78 -8.26
C GLY A 155 10.73 -12.43 -8.96
N GLU A 156 9.49 -11.94 -9.08
CA GLU A 156 9.19 -10.60 -9.58
C GLU A 156 9.35 -9.58 -8.46
N LEU A 157 10.20 -8.57 -8.67
CA LEU A 157 10.56 -7.55 -7.69
C LEU A 157 9.81 -6.25 -8.01
N ILE A 158 9.16 -5.65 -7.01
CA ILE A 158 8.64 -4.28 -7.13
C ILE A 158 9.83 -3.32 -7.08
N GLU A 159 9.90 -2.42 -8.05
CA GLU A 159 10.95 -1.41 -8.14
C GLU A 159 10.46 -0.02 -7.75
N THR A 160 9.28 0.38 -8.23
CA THR A 160 8.73 1.72 -8.04
C THR A 160 7.21 1.69 -8.06
N ILE A 161 6.59 2.53 -7.24
CA ILE A 161 5.15 2.81 -7.27
C ILE A 161 4.98 4.22 -7.84
N GLU A 162 4.23 4.35 -8.91
CA GLU A 162 3.91 5.62 -9.57
C GLU A 162 2.45 5.97 -9.30
N PHE A 163 2.23 7.09 -8.61
CA PHE A 163 0.91 7.61 -8.27
C PHE A 163 0.54 8.75 -9.21
N GLU A 164 -0.71 8.83 -9.63
CA GLU A 164 -1.26 10.02 -10.29
C GLU A 164 -1.45 11.14 -9.26
N VAL A 165 -1.01 12.37 -9.59
CA VAL A 165 -1.21 13.53 -8.72
C VAL A 165 -2.67 13.97 -8.84
N ALA A 166 -3.41 13.84 -7.74
CA ALA A 166 -4.83 14.21 -7.66
C ALA A 166 -5.02 15.73 -7.53
N GLU A 167 -6.15 16.24 -8.03
CA GLU A 167 -6.57 17.63 -7.78
C GLU A 167 -6.89 17.86 -6.30
N LYS A 168 -7.56 16.88 -5.69
CA LYS A 168 -7.85 16.81 -4.25
C LYS A 168 -7.79 15.36 -3.79
N SER A 169 -7.28 15.12 -2.59
CA SER A 169 -7.32 13.80 -2.00
C SER A 169 -7.27 13.87 -0.48
N ALA A 170 -7.87 12.89 0.16
CA ALA A 170 -7.87 12.73 1.60
C ALA A 170 -7.77 11.25 1.98
N TYR A 171 -7.17 10.98 3.13
CA TYR A 171 -7.17 9.68 3.77
C TYR A 171 -7.62 9.80 5.21
N ALA A 172 -8.56 8.97 5.60
CA ALA A 172 -8.97 8.84 6.99
C ALA A 172 -8.97 7.38 7.41
N LYS A 173 -8.58 7.13 8.64
CA LYS A 173 -8.46 5.80 9.22
C LYS A 173 -9.08 5.74 10.61
N PHE A 174 -9.85 4.68 10.87
CA PHE A 174 -10.18 4.25 12.20
C PHE A 174 -9.18 3.16 12.62
N PRO A 175 -8.16 3.49 13.42
CA PRO A 175 -7.09 2.58 13.72
C PRO A 175 -7.46 1.58 14.82
N ASN A 176 -6.93 0.38 14.74
CA ASN A 176 -6.88 -0.53 15.88
C ASN A 176 -6.00 0.09 16.98
N PRO A 177 -6.48 0.22 18.23
CA PRO A 177 -5.73 0.88 19.31
C PRO A 177 -4.37 0.24 19.61
N ALA A 178 -4.27 -1.07 19.48
CA ALA A 178 -3.03 -1.80 19.80
C ALA A 178 -2.03 -1.83 18.64
N SER A 179 -2.47 -2.25 17.44
CA SER A 179 -1.59 -2.46 16.28
C SER A 179 -1.46 -1.26 15.38
N ARG A 180 -2.40 -0.31 15.45
CA ARG A 180 -2.59 0.84 14.55
C ARG A 180 -2.88 0.45 13.09
N TYR A 181 -3.13 -0.81 12.79
CA TYR A 181 -3.70 -1.23 11.53
C TYR A 181 -5.09 -0.64 11.34
N ALA A 182 -5.51 -0.46 10.09
CA ALA A 182 -6.84 0.04 9.80
C ALA A 182 -7.90 -1.01 10.19
N ILE A 183 -8.79 -0.68 11.15
CA ILE A 183 -10.07 -1.38 11.26
C ILE A 183 -10.89 -1.03 10.03
N VAL A 184 -10.89 0.26 9.65
CA VAL A 184 -11.33 0.76 8.37
C VAL A 184 -10.46 1.95 7.98
N GLY A 185 -10.03 1.97 6.72
CA GLY A 185 -9.34 3.11 6.12
C GLY A 185 -10.00 3.46 4.79
N VAL A 186 -10.21 4.75 4.54
CA VAL A 186 -10.83 5.24 3.32
C VAL A 186 -9.93 6.27 2.67
N TYR A 187 -9.63 6.07 1.41
CA TYR A 187 -8.89 7.03 0.60
C TYR A 187 -9.79 7.55 -0.51
N VAL A 188 -9.99 8.86 -0.56
CA VAL A 188 -10.75 9.54 -1.62
C VAL A 188 -9.79 10.36 -2.46
N ALA A 189 -9.89 10.27 -3.78
CA ALA A 189 -9.12 11.08 -4.71
C ALA A 189 -9.99 11.59 -5.86
N LYS A 190 -9.95 12.91 -6.08
CA LYS A 190 -10.49 13.56 -7.26
C LYS A 190 -9.33 13.69 -8.27
N LEU A 191 -9.33 12.80 -9.25
CA LEU A 191 -8.42 12.85 -10.38
C LEU A 191 -9.02 13.71 -11.50
N LYS A 192 -8.23 14.04 -12.52
CA LYS A 192 -8.72 14.86 -13.65
C LYS A 192 -9.90 14.25 -14.39
N LYS A 193 -10.00 12.92 -14.46
CA LYS A 193 -11.00 12.21 -15.27
C LYS A 193 -12.05 11.49 -14.44
N GLU A 194 -11.79 11.20 -13.19
CA GLU A 194 -12.68 10.40 -12.33
C GLU A 194 -12.46 10.70 -10.86
N ILE A 195 -13.45 10.35 -10.05
CA ILE A 195 -13.31 10.29 -8.59
C ILE A 195 -13.13 8.82 -8.21
N ARG A 196 -12.19 8.55 -7.33
CA ARG A 196 -11.92 7.21 -6.82
C ARG A 196 -12.05 7.19 -5.29
N VAL A 197 -12.71 6.15 -4.80
CA VAL A 197 -12.86 5.87 -3.37
C VAL A 197 -12.41 4.46 -3.11
N ALA A 198 -11.34 4.29 -2.36
CA ALA A 198 -10.78 2.99 -2.01
C ALA A 198 -10.88 2.73 -0.51
N VAL A 199 -11.28 1.52 -0.14
CA VAL A 199 -11.52 1.10 1.24
C VAL A 199 -10.60 -0.06 1.58
N THR A 200 -9.97 0.01 2.76
CA THR A 200 -9.12 -1.05 3.33
C THR A 200 -9.58 -1.41 4.73
N GLY A 201 -9.24 -2.58 5.22
CA GLY A 201 -9.52 -3.07 6.58
C GLY A 201 -10.80 -3.90 6.71
N VAL A 202 -11.81 -3.65 5.90
CA VAL A 202 -13.15 -4.22 6.10
C VAL A 202 -13.41 -5.53 5.35
N GLU A 203 -12.69 -5.77 4.26
CA GLU A 203 -12.79 -7.00 3.46
C GLU A 203 -11.46 -7.76 3.42
N SER A 204 -11.45 -8.91 2.81
CA SER A 204 -10.24 -9.72 2.60
C SER A 204 -9.19 -9.08 1.69
N CYS A 205 -9.56 -8.02 0.98
CA CYS A 205 -8.68 -7.23 0.13
C CYS A 205 -9.18 -5.80 0.03
N VAL A 206 -8.30 -4.87 -0.26
CA VAL A 206 -8.65 -3.49 -0.62
C VAL A 206 -9.55 -3.47 -1.84
N PHE A 207 -10.55 -2.59 -1.86
CA PHE A 207 -11.50 -2.47 -2.97
C PHE A 207 -11.88 -1.01 -3.26
N ARG A 208 -12.43 -0.76 -4.45
CA ARG A 208 -13.03 0.53 -4.83
C ARG A 208 -14.52 0.52 -4.54
N CYS A 209 -15.00 1.50 -3.77
CA CYS A 209 -16.42 1.66 -3.48
C CYS A 209 -17.13 2.44 -4.59
N LYS A 210 -17.58 1.73 -5.63
CA LYS A 210 -18.18 2.31 -6.84
C LYS A 210 -19.40 3.20 -6.54
N LYS A 211 -20.25 2.81 -5.59
CA LYS A 211 -21.41 3.61 -5.20
C LYS A 211 -21.02 5.00 -4.68
N LEU A 212 -19.96 5.09 -3.89
CA LEU A 212 -19.44 6.38 -3.42
C LEU A 212 -18.80 7.18 -4.57
N GLU A 213 -18.08 6.51 -5.48
CA GLU A 213 -17.48 7.14 -6.64
C GLU A 213 -18.54 7.77 -7.55
N GLU A 214 -19.65 7.07 -7.82
CA GLU A 214 -20.78 7.53 -8.62
C GLU A 214 -21.46 8.75 -7.98
N SER A 215 -21.76 8.65 -6.68
CA SER A 215 -22.40 9.74 -5.94
C SER A 215 -21.52 11.00 -5.91
N LEU A 216 -20.24 10.86 -5.58
CA LEU A 216 -19.29 11.97 -5.56
C LEU A 216 -18.99 12.54 -6.95
N SER A 217 -19.13 11.74 -8.01
CA SER A 217 -18.96 12.22 -9.38
C SER A 217 -20.09 13.14 -9.80
N SER A 218 -21.30 12.93 -9.27
CA SER A 218 -22.46 13.81 -9.51
C SER A 218 -22.37 15.11 -8.71
N ASN A 219 -21.89 15.03 -7.47
CA ASN A 219 -21.70 16.18 -6.59
C ASN A 219 -20.55 15.91 -5.62
N PHE A 220 -19.41 16.60 -5.80
CA PHE A 220 -18.23 16.42 -4.94
C PHE A 220 -18.39 17.23 -3.65
N SER A 221 -19.29 16.75 -2.76
CA SER A 221 -19.56 17.33 -1.46
C SER A 221 -19.82 16.23 -0.42
N PRO A 222 -19.62 16.50 0.90
CA PRO A 222 -19.93 15.54 1.96
C PRO A 222 -21.41 15.08 1.93
N SER A 223 -22.35 15.97 1.62
CA SER A 223 -23.78 15.64 1.56
C SER A 223 -24.15 14.63 0.47
N ALA A 224 -23.33 14.49 -0.55
CA ALA A 224 -23.56 13.51 -1.62
C ALA A 224 -23.54 12.05 -1.13
N ILE A 225 -22.88 11.78 -0.01
CA ILE A 225 -22.70 10.41 0.51
C ILE A 225 -23.64 10.07 1.68
N ASP A 226 -24.42 11.02 2.18
CA ASP A 226 -25.26 10.84 3.37
C ASP A 226 -26.29 9.71 3.22
N ASN A 227 -26.86 9.55 2.03
CA ASN A 227 -27.88 8.55 1.72
C ASN A 227 -27.37 7.36 0.90
N VAL A 228 -26.07 7.24 0.70
CA VAL A 228 -25.51 6.12 -0.06
C VAL A 228 -25.58 4.84 0.78
N ASN A 229 -26.36 3.87 0.31
CA ASN A 229 -26.47 2.57 0.98
C ASN A 229 -25.30 1.66 0.59
N ILE A 230 -24.39 1.44 1.54
CA ILE A 230 -23.26 0.52 1.39
C ILE A 230 -23.60 -0.77 2.13
N SER A 231 -23.59 -1.89 1.41
CA SER A 231 -23.80 -3.20 2.02
C SER A 231 -22.59 -3.55 2.89
N SER A 232 -22.85 -3.99 4.11
CA SER A 232 -21.81 -4.55 5.01
C SER A 232 -21.62 -6.05 4.85
N LYS A 233 -22.34 -6.69 3.91
CA LYS A 233 -22.21 -8.12 3.65
C LYS A 233 -20.81 -8.45 3.16
N GLY A 234 -20.08 -9.26 3.91
CA GLY A 234 -18.68 -9.60 3.64
C GLY A 234 -17.66 -8.74 4.39
N PHE A 235 -18.10 -7.73 5.15
CA PHE A 235 -17.19 -6.96 6.01
C PHE A 235 -16.75 -7.78 7.23
N ASN A 236 -15.46 -7.70 7.54
CA ASN A 236 -14.86 -8.41 8.69
C ASN A 236 -15.25 -7.77 10.04
N THR A 237 -15.86 -6.59 10.02
CA THR A 237 -16.23 -5.81 11.21
C THR A 237 -17.57 -5.11 11.00
N ASP A 238 -18.32 -4.97 12.12
CA ASP A 238 -19.69 -4.51 12.18
C ASP A 238 -19.96 -3.04 11.80
N ILE A 239 -21.17 -2.59 12.12
CA ILE A 239 -21.82 -1.27 11.94
C ILE A 239 -20.88 -0.05 12.16
N LEU A 240 -19.82 -0.16 12.96
CA LEU A 240 -18.83 0.90 13.18
C LEU A 240 -18.12 1.33 11.88
N CYS A 241 -17.83 0.38 11.00
CA CYS A 241 -17.18 0.66 9.71
C CYS A 241 -18.08 1.48 8.79
N LEU A 242 -19.39 1.17 8.74
CA LEU A 242 -20.34 1.91 7.93
C LEU A 242 -20.49 3.37 8.39
N LYS A 243 -20.51 3.60 9.72
CA LYS A 243 -20.58 4.96 10.28
C LYS A 243 -19.30 5.75 9.98
N TYR A 244 -18.15 5.08 9.94
CA TYR A 244 -16.87 5.74 9.65
C TYR A 244 -16.71 6.07 8.16
N LEU A 245 -17.11 5.16 7.28
CA LEU A 245 -17.15 5.38 5.83
C LEU A 245 -17.97 6.65 5.43
N ARG A 246 -18.96 7.01 6.25
CA ARG A 246 -19.80 8.22 6.06
C ARG A 246 -19.20 9.51 6.67
N LYS A 247 -18.15 9.40 7.49
CA LYS A 247 -17.52 10.57 8.15
C LYS A 247 -16.27 11.08 7.42
N VAL A 248 -15.76 10.34 6.44
CA VAL A 248 -14.60 10.66 5.60
C VAL A 248 -15.04 11.35 4.32
#